data_6d832cfa6756753b64402482cff349a3
#
_entry.id   6d832cfa6756753b64402482cff349a3
#
_cell.length_a   1.000
_cell.length_b   1.000
_cell.length_c   1.000
_cell.angle_alpha   90.00
_cell.angle_beta   90.00
_cell.angle_gamma   90.00
#
_symmetry.space_group_name_H-M   'P 1'
#
loop_
_entity.id
_entity.type
_entity.pdbx_description
1 polymer ?
#
loop_
_entity_poly.entity_id
_entity_poly.type
_entity_poly.pdbx_seq_one_letter_code
_entity_poly.pdbx_strand_id
1 'polypeptide(L)'
;MEEVNPIVTECAQYTKIAAETLTLNNFDKNKFADLLDSRFYKFKDLFLEAEELTNFDWEFLAAISFQESQWNPRAKSNMGVRGMMMLTQQTAKSLGITNRIDPRNSIIGGSRHLADISASINYGLTDSDRINFALATYNLGATNINNAIAQIDIEPQLLTWNDLKKELLVLDGDELYFKPQNGYSRGQQTIDFVERTREYALLMRVFSCKDSINQLTAASGT
;
A
#
# COMPACT_ATOMS: atom_id res chain seq x y z
N MET A 1 21.98 -13.13 32.08
CA MET A 1 21.52 -13.17 30.68
C MET A 1 21.05 -11.78 30.41
N GLU A 2 21.74 -11.05 29.52
CA GLU A 2 21.24 -9.73 29.07
C GLU A 2 19.90 -9.96 28.34
N GLU A 3 18.86 -9.30 28.79
CA GLU A 3 17.58 -9.27 28.06
C GLU A 3 17.83 -8.59 26.71
N VAL A 4 17.66 -9.33 25.62
CA VAL A 4 17.76 -8.76 24.27
C VAL A 4 16.62 -7.76 24.12
N ASN A 5 16.95 -6.52 23.73
CA ASN A 5 15.95 -5.49 23.52
C ASN A 5 14.87 -5.96 22.51
N PRO A 6 13.57 -5.91 22.87
CA PRO A 6 12.49 -6.38 22.00
C PRO A 6 12.52 -5.79 20.61
N ILE A 7 12.86 -4.50 20.46
CA ILE A 7 12.99 -3.81 19.16
C ILE A 7 14.06 -4.49 18.30
N VAL A 8 15.22 -4.85 18.88
CA VAL A 8 16.30 -5.51 18.13
C VAL A 8 15.85 -6.87 17.61
N THR A 9 15.11 -7.62 18.42
CA THR A 9 14.57 -8.94 18.05
C THR A 9 13.57 -8.81 16.90
N GLU A 10 12.64 -7.89 17.00
CA GLU A 10 11.62 -7.62 15.97
C GLU A 10 12.29 -7.19 14.66
N CYS A 11 13.24 -6.27 14.72
CA CYS A 11 13.99 -5.79 13.57
C CYS A 11 14.79 -6.90 12.86
N ALA A 12 15.40 -7.81 13.62
CA ALA A 12 16.08 -8.97 13.07
C ALA A 12 15.10 -9.89 12.31
N GLN A 13 13.88 -10.05 12.84
CA GLN A 13 12.83 -10.82 12.19
C GLN A 13 12.39 -10.19 10.86
N TYR A 14 12.10 -8.89 10.82
CA TYR A 14 11.75 -8.21 9.56
C TYR A 14 12.87 -8.27 8.53
N THR A 15 14.12 -8.10 8.95
CA THR A 15 15.28 -8.21 8.05
C THR A 15 15.39 -9.61 7.46
N LYS A 16 15.18 -10.65 8.27
CA LYS A 16 15.19 -12.04 7.81
C LYS A 16 14.05 -12.29 6.81
N ILE A 17 12.82 -11.93 7.16
CA ILE A 17 11.66 -12.07 6.26
C ILE A 17 11.93 -11.35 4.93
N ALA A 18 12.44 -10.12 4.97
CA ALA A 18 12.76 -9.36 3.78
C ALA A 18 13.82 -10.04 2.89
N ALA A 19 14.84 -10.66 3.49
CA ALA A 19 15.86 -11.39 2.75
C ALA A 19 15.31 -12.65 2.05
N GLU A 20 14.32 -13.30 2.66
CA GLU A 20 13.73 -14.55 2.18
C GLU A 20 12.56 -14.34 1.18
N THR A 21 11.82 -13.25 1.30
CA THR A 21 10.52 -13.07 0.60
C THR A 21 10.47 -11.95 -0.43
N LEU A 22 11.35 -10.94 -0.34
CA LEU A 22 11.31 -9.82 -1.30
C LEU A 22 11.75 -10.26 -2.70
N THR A 23 10.86 -10.05 -3.66
CA THR A 23 11.11 -10.31 -5.09
C THR A 23 11.58 -9.07 -5.85
N LEU A 24 11.51 -7.88 -5.24
CA LEU A 24 11.98 -6.62 -5.82
C LEU A 24 13.45 -6.73 -6.29
N ASN A 25 13.70 -6.31 -7.50
CA ASN A 25 15.06 -6.27 -8.04
C ASN A 25 15.89 -5.14 -7.39
N ASN A 26 17.22 -5.16 -7.62
CA ASN A 26 18.12 -4.19 -7.02
C ASN A 26 17.84 -2.75 -7.47
N PHE A 27 17.37 -2.55 -8.71
CA PHE A 27 17.03 -1.22 -9.21
C PHE A 27 15.85 -0.62 -8.41
N ASP A 28 14.78 -1.40 -8.19
CA ASP A 28 13.62 -0.96 -7.41
C ASP A 28 14.00 -0.70 -5.94
N LYS A 29 14.84 -1.55 -5.33
CA LYS A 29 15.33 -1.38 -3.95
C LYS A 29 16.19 -0.11 -3.80
N ASN A 30 17.12 0.13 -4.73
CA ASN A 30 17.97 1.32 -4.70
C ASN A 30 17.13 2.59 -4.92
N LYS A 31 16.22 2.57 -5.90
CA LYS A 31 15.32 3.69 -6.15
C LYS A 31 14.46 4.01 -4.93
N PHE A 32 13.96 2.98 -4.24
CA PHE A 32 13.19 3.16 -3.01
C PHE A 32 14.04 3.85 -1.94
N ALA A 33 15.27 3.38 -1.69
CA ALA A 33 16.18 3.97 -0.71
C ALA A 33 16.53 5.43 -1.05
N ASP A 34 16.86 5.73 -2.30
CA ASP A 34 17.16 7.12 -2.75
C ASP A 34 15.97 8.06 -2.53
N LEU A 35 14.76 7.58 -2.78
CA LEU A 35 13.55 8.37 -2.60
C LEU A 35 13.11 8.46 -1.13
N LEU A 36 13.45 7.48 -0.30
CA LEU A 36 13.29 7.56 1.14
C LEU A 36 14.04 8.77 1.69
N ASP A 37 15.33 8.90 1.36
CA ASP A 37 16.16 10.00 1.85
C ASP A 37 15.76 11.35 1.24
N SER A 38 15.48 11.40 -0.06
CA SER A 38 15.25 12.67 -0.75
C SER A 38 13.83 13.22 -0.60
N ARG A 39 12.82 12.35 -0.38
CA ARG A 39 11.42 12.75 -0.39
C ARG A 39 10.66 12.37 0.89
N PHE A 40 10.72 11.11 1.33
CA PHE A 40 9.83 10.56 2.33
C PHE A 40 9.93 11.28 3.68
N TYR A 41 11.12 11.52 4.20
CA TYR A 41 11.30 12.12 5.53
C TYR A 41 10.64 13.49 5.70
N LYS A 42 10.39 14.21 4.60
CA LYS A 42 9.64 15.49 4.61
C LYS A 42 8.17 15.32 4.99
N PHE A 43 7.65 14.10 4.88
CA PHE A 43 6.24 13.79 5.06
C PHE A 43 5.99 12.74 6.15
N LYS A 44 7.03 12.24 6.82
CA LYS A 44 6.93 11.16 7.83
C LYS A 44 5.87 11.49 8.89
N ASP A 45 5.88 12.72 9.42
CA ASP A 45 4.92 13.13 10.45
C ASP A 45 3.47 13.08 10.00
N LEU A 46 3.21 13.29 8.70
CA LEU A 46 1.86 13.17 8.13
C LEU A 46 1.39 11.69 8.05
N PHE A 47 2.31 10.74 7.87
CA PHE A 47 1.98 9.32 7.93
C PHE A 47 1.77 8.86 9.36
N LEU A 48 2.51 9.38 10.34
CA LEU A 48 2.25 9.15 11.76
C LEU A 48 0.88 9.70 12.18
N GLU A 49 0.52 10.91 11.75
CA GLU A 49 -0.83 11.46 11.94
C GLU A 49 -1.91 10.57 11.29
N ALA A 50 -1.64 10.02 10.09
CA ALA A 50 -2.57 9.14 9.40
C ALA A 50 -2.77 7.80 10.12
N GLU A 51 -1.72 7.23 10.72
CA GLU A 51 -1.79 6.04 11.59
C GLU A 51 -2.72 6.27 12.78
N GLU A 52 -2.56 7.37 13.51
CA GLU A 52 -3.42 7.72 14.64
C GLU A 52 -4.90 7.86 14.25
N LEU A 53 -5.17 8.28 13.01
CA LEU A 53 -6.53 8.51 12.51
C LEU A 53 -7.20 7.26 11.92
N THR A 54 -6.43 6.25 11.54
CA THR A 54 -6.93 5.11 10.73
C THR A 54 -6.62 3.74 11.31
N ASN A 55 -5.74 3.65 12.30
CA ASN A 55 -5.18 2.41 12.86
C ASN A 55 -4.45 1.53 11.82
N PHE A 56 -4.01 2.09 10.70
CA PHE A 56 -3.07 1.44 9.80
C PHE A 56 -1.65 1.88 10.12
N ASP A 57 -0.71 0.94 10.21
CA ASP A 57 0.71 1.25 10.43
C ASP A 57 1.20 2.29 9.42
N TRP A 58 1.90 3.30 9.88
CA TRP A 58 2.40 4.38 9.01
C TRP A 58 3.32 3.86 7.89
N GLU A 59 4.09 2.80 8.14
CA GLU A 59 4.93 2.13 7.14
C GLU A 59 4.10 1.56 5.98
N PHE A 60 2.94 0.99 6.31
CA PHE A 60 2.02 0.48 5.31
C PHE A 60 1.41 1.61 4.46
N LEU A 61 0.95 2.68 5.11
CA LEU A 61 0.42 3.86 4.43
C LEU A 61 1.48 4.54 3.54
N ALA A 62 2.71 4.63 4.03
CA ALA A 62 3.85 5.16 3.27
C ALA A 62 4.17 4.29 2.04
N ALA A 63 4.09 2.96 2.15
CA ALA A 63 4.29 2.05 1.04
C ALA A 63 3.22 2.20 -0.05
N ILE A 64 1.95 2.37 0.33
CA ILE A 64 0.87 2.69 -0.61
C ILE A 64 1.18 4.00 -1.35
N SER A 65 1.54 5.05 -0.63
CA SER A 65 1.90 6.34 -1.23
C SER A 65 3.12 6.26 -2.14
N PHE A 66 4.08 5.40 -1.80
CA PHE A 66 5.21 5.11 -2.69
C PHE A 66 4.76 4.45 -3.99
N GLN A 67 3.94 3.41 -3.90
CA GLN A 67 3.43 2.69 -5.06
C GLN A 67 2.57 3.60 -5.95
N GLU A 68 1.80 4.51 -5.37
CA GLU A 68 0.95 5.47 -6.07
C GLU A 68 1.73 6.58 -6.77
N SER A 69 2.69 7.20 -6.09
CA SER A 69 3.30 8.46 -6.55
C SER A 69 4.80 8.57 -6.33
N GLN A 70 5.43 7.58 -5.68
CA GLN A 70 6.82 7.68 -5.19
C GLN A 70 7.00 8.92 -4.30
N TRP A 71 6.03 9.16 -3.42
CA TRP A 71 5.95 10.31 -2.50
C TRP A 71 6.04 11.66 -3.22
N ASN A 72 5.50 11.75 -4.43
CA ASN A 72 5.44 13.01 -5.17
C ASN A 72 4.07 13.69 -4.99
N PRO A 73 3.96 14.81 -4.26
CA PRO A 73 2.68 15.48 -4.03
C PRO A 73 2.07 16.05 -5.32
N ARG A 74 2.88 16.27 -6.36
CA ARG A 74 2.42 16.80 -7.66
C ARG A 74 2.16 15.71 -8.70
N ALA A 75 2.14 14.43 -8.29
CA ALA A 75 1.83 13.33 -9.20
C ALA A 75 0.46 13.53 -9.84
N LYS A 76 0.39 13.19 -11.13
CA LYS A 76 -0.82 13.27 -11.94
C LYS A 76 -0.81 12.12 -12.96
N SER A 77 -1.89 11.35 -13.04
CA SER A 77 -2.08 10.38 -14.10
C SER A 77 -2.83 10.99 -15.31
N ASN A 78 -2.81 10.26 -16.41
CA ASN A 78 -3.60 10.61 -17.61
C ASN A 78 -5.12 10.59 -17.34
N MET A 79 -5.57 9.82 -16.35
CA MET A 79 -6.98 9.75 -15.93
C MET A 79 -7.36 10.83 -14.90
N GLY A 80 -6.44 11.76 -14.59
CA GLY A 80 -6.71 12.90 -13.72
C GLY A 80 -6.70 12.65 -12.23
N VAL A 81 -6.24 11.46 -11.76
CA VAL A 81 -5.92 11.24 -10.34
C VAL A 81 -4.69 12.04 -9.94
N ARG A 82 -4.62 12.50 -8.69
CA ARG A 82 -3.58 13.45 -8.26
C ARG A 82 -3.16 13.23 -6.81
N GLY A 83 -1.94 13.70 -6.52
CA GLY A 83 -1.37 13.79 -5.18
C GLY A 83 -0.67 12.54 -4.74
N MET A 84 -0.19 12.52 -3.50
CA MET A 84 0.63 11.45 -2.96
C MET A 84 -0.08 10.10 -2.90
N MET A 85 -1.41 10.10 -2.67
CA MET A 85 -2.25 8.90 -2.60
C MET A 85 -3.16 8.77 -3.85
N MET A 86 -2.86 9.48 -4.92
CA MET A 86 -3.51 9.42 -6.24
C MET A 86 -5.05 9.41 -6.17
N LEU A 87 -5.61 10.39 -5.45
CA LEU A 87 -7.05 10.50 -5.27
C LEU A 87 -7.77 10.91 -6.56
N THR A 88 -8.89 10.27 -6.87
CA THR A 88 -9.82 10.74 -7.91
C THR A 88 -10.50 12.04 -7.47
N GLN A 89 -11.07 12.76 -8.41
CA GLN A 89 -11.85 13.96 -8.06
C GLN A 89 -13.11 13.60 -7.26
N GLN A 90 -13.73 12.46 -7.58
CA GLN A 90 -14.91 11.97 -6.88
C GLN A 90 -14.59 11.59 -5.44
N THR A 91 -13.52 10.80 -5.23
CA THR A 91 -13.05 10.40 -3.89
C THR A 91 -12.69 11.63 -3.05
N ALA A 92 -11.95 12.58 -3.62
CA ALA A 92 -11.61 13.82 -2.92
C ALA A 92 -12.87 14.61 -2.51
N LYS A 93 -13.85 14.71 -3.41
CA LYS A 93 -15.12 15.40 -3.11
C LYS A 93 -15.90 14.71 -2.00
N SER A 94 -16.00 13.38 -1.99
CA SER A 94 -16.69 12.64 -0.91
C SER A 94 -16.01 12.81 0.45
N LEU A 95 -14.70 13.03 0.46
CA LEU A 95 -13.90 13.28 1.66
C LEU A 95 -13.80 14.77 2.06
N GLY A 96 -14.46 15.68 1.33
CA GLY A 96 -14.37 17.12 1.56
C GLY A 96 -13.03 17.74 1.21
N ILE A 97 -12.21 17.08 0.39
CA ILE A 97 -10.88 17.54 0.00
C ILE A 97 -10.98 18.45 -1.23
N THR A 98 -10.55 19.68 -1.10
CA THR A 98 -10.53 20.67 -2.20
C THR A 98 -9.21 20.69 -2.96
N ASN A 99 -8.09 20.37 -2.30
CA ASN A 99 -6.75 20.38 -2.89
C ASN A 99 -6.06 19.01 -2.72
N ARG A 100 -6.08 18.19 -3.77
CA ARG A 100 -5.49 16.84 -3.81
C ARG A 100 -3.96 16.82 -3.88
N ILE A 101 -3.32 17.93 -4.25
CA ILE A 101 -1.85 18.06 -4.34
C ILE A 101 -1.24 18.59 -3.04
N ASP A 102 -2.04 19.02 -2.09
CA ASP A 102 -1.59 19.28 -0.73
C ASP A 102 -1.21 17.94 -0.08
N PRO A 103 0.02 17.80 0.46
CA PRO A 103 0.48 16.52 1.00
C PRO A 103 -0.41 15.99 2.11
N ARG A 104 -0.79 16.84 3.09
CA ARG A 104 -1.60 16.45 4.22
C ARG A 104 -3.00 15.99 3.78
N ASN A 105 -3.65 16.78 2.92
CA ASN A 105 -4.96 16.41 2.39
C ASN A 105 -4.92 15.09 1.62
N SER A 106 -3.87 14.87 0.83
CA SER A 106 -3.71 13.64 0.05
C SER A 106 -3.45 12.43 0.93
N ILE A 107 -2.52 12.53 1.89
CA ILE A 107 -2.16 11.42 2.79
C ILE A 107 -3.32 11.07 3.71
N ILE A 108 -3.84 12.04 4.47
CA ILE A 108 -4.93 11.79 5.42
C ILE A 108 -6.19 11.32 4.68
N GLY A 109 -6.52 11.94 3.55
CA GLY A 109 -7.70 11.55 2.76
C GLY A 109 -7.57 10.16 2.16
N GLY A 110 -6.41 9.83 1.57
CA GLY A 110 -6.16 8.50 1.02
C GLY A 110 -6.18 7.41 2.08
N SER A 111 -5.60 7.67 3.25
CA SER A 111 -5.61 6.74 4.39
C SER A 111 -7.02 6.51 4.94
N ARG A 112 -7.83 7.57 5.09
CA ARG A 112 -9.25 7.44 5.48
C ARG A 112 -10.06 6.67 4.44
N HIS A 113 -9.83 6.93 3.15
CA HIS A 113 -10.49 6.18 2.08
C HIS A 113 -10.16 4.69 2.15
N LEU A 114 -8.90 4.34 2.41
CA LEU A 114 -8.50 2.95 2.61
C LEU A 114 -9.18 2.34 3.85
N ALA A 115 -9.28 3.09 4.95
CA ALA A 115 -9.96 2.64 6.17
C ALA A 115 -11.45 2.38 5.92
N ASP A 116 -12.13 3.27 5.20
CA ASP A 116 -13.54 3.11 4.81
C ASP A 116 -13.74 1.85 3.93
N ILE A 117 -12.83 1.64 2.96
CA ILE A 117 -12.84 0.43 2.13
C ILE A 117 -12.66 -0.81 3.01
N SER A 118 -11.63 -0.82 3.86
CA SER A 118 -11.32 -1.96 4.74
C SER A 118 -12.49 -2.30 5.67
N ALA A 119 -13.14 -1.29 6.24
CA ALA A 119 -14.32 -1.47 7.09
C ALA A 119 -15.53 -2.04 6.34
N SER A 120 -15.61 -1.83 5.03
CA SER A 120 -16.69 -2.36 4.18
C SER A 120 -16.50 -3.82 3.77
N ILE A 121 -15.27 -4.36 3.89
CA ILE A 121 -14.95 -5.73 3.50
C ILE A 121 -15.39 -6.70 4.58
N ASN A 122 -16.39 -7.52 4.25
CA ASN A 122 -16.96 -8.55 5.12
C ASN A 122 -16.70 -9.97 4.60
N TYR A 123 -15.71 -10.13 3.73
CA TYR A 123 -15.26 -11.37 3.11
C TYR A 123 -13.75 -11.55 3.25
N GLY A 124 -13.27 -12.77 2.99
CA GLY A 124 -11.85 -13.12 3.07
C GLY A 124 -11.51 -14.04 4.23
N LEU A 125 -10.72 -15.07 3.94
CA LEU A 125 -10.37 -16.14 4.87
C LEU A 125 -9.50 -15.63 6.03
N THR A 126 -8.53 -14.78 5.73
CA THR A 126 -7.56 -14.24 6.70
C THR A 126 -7.56 -12.71 6.71
N ASP A 127 -7.00 -12.11 7.75
CA ASP A 127 -6.77 -10.65 7.77
C ASP A 127 -5.85 -10.20 6.63
N SER A 128 -4.88 -11.04 6.25
CA SER A 128 -4.01 -10.77 5.11
C SER A 128 -4.79 -10.74 3.79
N ASP A 129 -5.77 -11.64 3.59
CA ASP A 129 -6.64 -11.62 2.42
C ASP A 129 -7.50 -10.35 2.41
N ARG A 130 -8.10 -9.98 3.54
CA ARG A 130 -8.91 -8.75 3.68
C ARG A 130 -8.12 -7.49 3.35
N ILE A 131 -6.88 -7.41 3.80
CA ILE A 131 -5.96 -6.30 3.45
C ILE A 131 -5.67 -6.27 1.94
N ASN A 132 -5.42 -7.42 1.32
CA ASN A 132 -5.17 -7.51 -0.12
C ASN A 132 -6.42 -7.12 -0.93
N PHE A 133 -7.61 -7.50 -0.49
CA PHE A 133 -8.88 -7.07 -1.09
C PHE A 133 -9.10 -5.56 -0.94
N ALA A 134 -8.74 -4.98 0.20
CA ALA A 134 -8.81 -3.53 0.41
C ALA A 134 -7.88 -2.78 -0.53
N LEU A 135 -6.64 -3.23 -0.70
CA LEU A 135 -5.67 -2.67 -1.65
C LEU A 135 -6.15 -2.80 -3.11
N ALA A 136 -6.68 -3.98 -3.48
CA ALA A 136 -7.23 -4.19 -4.82
C ALA A 136 -8.43 -3.27 -5.08
N THR A 137 -9.31 -3.11 -4.09
CA THR A 137 -10.47 -2.20 -4.15
C THR A 137 -10.03 -0.74 -4.24
N TYR A 138 -9.00 -0.35 -3.50
CA TYR A 138 -8.43 1.00 -3.57
C TYR A 138 -7.91 1.32 -4.98
N ASN A 139 -7.21 0.38 -5.61
CA ASN A 139 -6.60 0.54 -6.93
C ASN A 139 -7.61 0.44 -8.09
N LEU A 140 -8.44 -0.61 -8.11
CA LEU A 140 -9.33 -0.94 -9.23
C LEU A 140 -10.76 -0.39 -9.06
N GLY A 141 -11.14 -0.08 -7.84
CA GLY A 141 -12.49 0.39 -7.47
C GLY A 141 -13.44 -0.74 -7.09
N ALA A 142 -14.35 -0.43 -6.14
CA ALA A 142 -15.27 -1.41 -5.54
C ALA A 142 -16.15 -2.14 -6.54
N THR A 143 -16.68 -1.43 -7.55
CA THR A 143 -17.53 -2.05 -8.57
C THR A 143 -16.83 -3.19 -9.30
N ASN A 144 -15.58 -2.99 -9.73
CA ASN A 144 -14.83 -3.99 -10.47
C ASN A 144 -14.46 -5.19 -9.58
N ILE A 145 -14.04 -4.93 -8.34
CA ILE A 145 -13.71 -6.00 -7.39
C ILE A 145 -14.95 -6.82 -7.01
N ASN A 146 -16.09 -6.17 -6.75
CA ASN A 146 -17.34 -6.86 -6.44
C ASN A 146 -17.83 -7.70 -7.63
N ASN A 147 -17.68 -7.21 -8.86
CA ASN A 147 -18.02 -7.97 -10.06
C ASN A 147 -17.10 -9.20 -10.21
N ALA A 148 -15.80 -9.07 -9.93
CA ALA A 148 -14.88 -10.20 -9.96
C ALA A 148 -15.24 -11.25 -8.88
N ILE A 149 -15.49 -10.81 -7.65
CA ILE A 149 -15.89 -11.71 -6.55
C ILE A 149 -17.19 -12.46 -6.88
N ALA A 150 -18.14 -11.80 -7.52
CA ALA A 150 -19.42 -12.41 -7.89
C ALA A 150 -19.30 -13.55 -8.92
N GLN A 151 -18.16 -13.68 -9.60
CA GLN A 151 -17.88 -14.81 -10.53
C GLN A 151 -17.23 -15.99 -9.81
N ILE A 152 -16.79 -15.83 -8.56
CA ILE A 152 -16.08 -16.88 -7.82
C ILE A 152 -17.11 -17.70 -7.04
N ASP A 153 -17.21 -19.01 -7.34
CA ASP A 153 -18.11 -19.96 -6.66
C ASP A 153 -17.45 -20.46 -5.35
N ILE A 154 -17.21 -19.55 -4.42
CA ILE A 154 -16.66 -19.81 -3.07
C ILE A 154 -17.43 -18.94 -2.07
N GLU A 155 -17.74 -19.50 -0.90
CA GLU A 155 -18.35 -18.73 0.20
C GLU A 155 -17.49 -17.50 0.54
N PRO A 156 -18.07 -16.29 0.67
CA PRO A 156 -17.31 -15.05 0.82
C PRO A 156 -16.26 -15.07 1.95
N GLN A 157 -16.55 -15.73 3.07
CA GLN A 157 -15.65 -15.83 4.22
C GLN A 157 -14.46 -16.76 3.98
N LEU A 158 -14.51 -17.61 2.95
CA LEU A 158 -13.45 -18.55 2.58
C LEU A 158 -12.59 -18.05 1.41
N LEU A 159 -12.94 -16.90 0.81
CA LEU A 159 -12.19 -16.32 -0.29
C LEU A 159 -10.75 -16.01 0.12
N THR A 160 -9.83 -16.32 -0.77
CA THR A 160 -8.42 -15.97 -0.62
C THR A 160 -7.98 -14.95 -1.68
N TRP A 161 -6.89 -14.26 -1.41
CA TRP A 161 -6.26 -13.39 -2.41
C TRP A 161 -5.92 -14.14 -3.71
N ASN A 162 -5.52 -15.41 -3.60
CA ASN A 162 -5.22 -16.23 -4.78
C ASN A 162 -6.44 -16.51 -5.65
N ASP A 163 -7.63 -16.62 -5.07
CA ASP A 163 -8.85 -16.82 -5.84
C ASP A 163 -9.22 -15.55 -6.60
N LEU A 164 -9.16 -14.39 -5.95
CA LEU A 164 -9.39 -13.11 -6.62
C LEU A 164 -8.34 -12.83 -7.71
N LYS A 165 -7.05 -13.16 -7.48
CA LYS A 165 -6.01 -13.01 -8.52
C LYS A 165 -6.34 -13.78 -9.79
N LYS A 166 -6.76 -15.04 -9.66
CA LYS A 166 -7.14 -15.87 -10.82
C LYS A 166 -8.27 -15.22 -11.60
N GLU A 167 -9.30 -14.73 -10.90
CA GLU A 167 -10.47 -14.10 -11.53
C GLU A 167 -10.10 -12.77 -12.21
N LEU A 168 -9.28 -11.93 -11.58
CA LEU A 168 -8.81 -10.70 -12.19
C LEU A 168 -8.06 -10.93 -13.51
N LEU A 169 -7.33 -12.04 -13.65
CA LEU A 169 -6.64 -12.41 -14.88
C LEU A 169 -7.60 -12.94 -15.97
N VAL A 170 -8.68 -13.63 -15.58
CA VAL A 170 -9.72 -14.09 -16.50
C VAL A 170 -10.49 -12.91 -17.11
N LEU A 171 -10.89 -11.96 -16.27
CA LEU A 171 -11.65 -10.78 -16.69
C LEU A 171 -10.85 -9.86 -17.65
N ASP A 172 -9.53 -9.92 -17.64
CA ASP A 172 -8.67 -9.22 -18.58
C ASP A 172 -8.78 -9.75 -20.03
N GLY A 173 -9.26 -10.96 -20.23
CA GLY A 173 -9.53 -11.55 -21.53
C GLY A 173 -10.82 -11.07 -22.21
N ASP A 174 -11.77 -10.54 -21.45
CA ASP A 174 -13.04 -10.06 -21.96
C ASP A 174 -12.96 -8.62 -22.46
N GLU A 175 -13.56 -8.34 -23.65
CA GLU A 175 -13.57 -7.02 -24.31
C GLU A 175 -14.22 -5.89 -23.50
N LEU A 176 -14.90 -6.21 -22.40
CA LEU A 176 -15.54 -5.29 -21.45
C LEU A 176 -14.53 -4.52 -20.59
N TYR A 177 -13.29 -4.99 -20.47
CA TYR A 177 -12.26 -4.35 -19.66
C TYR A 177 -11.25 -3.62 -20.55
N PHE A 178 -11.16 -2.32 -20.37
CA PHE A 178 -10.31 -1.40 -21.11
C PHE A 178 -8.84 -1.92 -21.18
N LYS A 179 -8.36 -2.29 -22.38
CA LYS A 179 -6.95 -2.63 -22.62
C LYS A 179 -6.13 -1.35 -22.56
N PRO A 180 -5.19 -1.19 -21.63
CA PRO A 180 -4.29 -0.04 -21.64
C PRO A 180 -3.37 -0.12 -22.87
N GLN A 181 -2.98 1.05 -23.39
CA GLN A 181 -2.15 1.21 -24.59
C GLN A 181 -0.78 0.50 -24.52
N ASN A 182 -0.37 -0.04 -23.36
CA ASN A 182 0.94 -0.66 -23.12
C ASN A 182 0.88 -2.19 -22.95
N GLY A 183 -0.21 -2.87 -23.33
CA GLY A 183 -0.29 -4.34 -23.28
C GLY A 183 -0.48 -4.97 -21.89
N TYR A 184 -0.51 -4.19 -20.82
CA TYR A 184 -0.81 -4.64 -19.47
C TYR A 184 -2.29 -4.50 -19.17
N SER A 185 -2.91 -5.60 -18.76
CA SER A 185 -4.30 -5.60 -18.34
C SER A 185 -4.52 -4.91 -17.01
N ARG A 186 -5.72 -4.43 -16.73
CA ARG A 186 -6.02 -3.75 -15.46
C ARG A 186 -6.00 -4.71 -14.27
N GLY A 187 -6.39 -5.97 -14.47
CA GLY A 187 -6.30 -7.01 -13.45
C GLY A 187 -4.85 -7.28 -13.05
N GLN A 188 -3.94 -7.46 -14.01
CA GLN A 188 -2.53 -7.63 -13.73
C GLN A 188 -1.92 -6.40 -13.04
N GLN A 189 -2.29 -5.17 -13.47
CA GLN A 189 -1.83 -3.95 -12.79
C GLN A 189 -2.27 -3.90 -11.31
N THR A 190 -3.49 -4.36 -11.03
CA THR A 190 -4.00 -4.41 -9.65
C THR A 190 -3.28 -5.46 -8.82
N ILE A 191 -3.00 -6.63 -9.40
CA ILE A 191 -2.20 -7.68 -8.74
C ILE A 191 -0.81 -7.14 -8.39
N ASP A 192 -0.12 -6.55 -9.36
CA ASP A 192 1.21 -5.97 -9.17
C ASP A 192 1.18 -4.84 -8.12
N PHE A 193 0.13 -4.02 -8.12
CA PHE A 193 -0.05 -2.97 -7.11
C PHE A 193 -0.12 -3.54 -5.71
N VAL A 194 -0.95 -4.56 -5.49
CA VAL A 194 -1.13 -5.21 -4.18
C VAL A 194 0.17 -5.86 -3.71
N GLU A 195 0.78 -6.70 -4.56
CA GLU A 195 1.98 -7.45 -4.20
C GLU A 195 3.18 -6.53 -3.93
N ARG A 196 3.42 -5.54 -4.80
CA ARG A 196 4.49 -4.56 -4.60
C ARG A 196 4.26 -3.67 -3.40
N THR A 197 3.02 -3.27 -3.11
CA THR A 197 2.72 -2.51 -1.89
C THR A 197 3.11 -3.28 -0.64
N ARG A 198 2.84 -4.59 -0.59
CA ARG A 198 3.24 -5.47 0.52
C ARG A 198 4.77 -5.55 0.66
N GLU A 199 5.48 -5.67 -0.45
CA GLU A 199 6.94 -5.69 -0.44
C GLU A 199 7.53 -4.34 0.02
N TYR A 200 7.00 -3.22 -0.46
CA TYR A 200 7.44 -1.89 0.00
C TYR A 200 7.09 -1.63 1.46
N ALA A 201 5.96 -2.14 1.97
CA ALA A 201 5.66 -2.07 3.40
C ALA A 201 6.69 -2.83 4.25
N LEU A 202 7.13 -3.99 3.80
CA LEU A 202 8.20 -4.74 4.46
C LEU A 202 9.53 -4.00 4.41
N LEU A 203 9.87 -3.38 3.27
CA LEU A 203 11.06 -2.52 3.16
C LEU A 203 10.97 -1.32 4.12
N MET A 204 9.82 -0.64 4.19
CA MET A 204 9.60 0.47 5.13
C MET A 204 9.88 0.03 6.58
N ARG A 205 9.37 -1.14 7.00
CA ARG A 205 9.63 -1.69 8.34
C ARG A 205 11.12 -1.97 8.58
N VAL A 206 11.84 -2.51 7.60
CA VAL A 206 13.29 -2.71 7.71
C VAL A 206 14.04 -1.39 7.87
N PHE A 207 13.66 -0.34 7.14
CA PHE A 207 14.28 1.00 7.28
C PHE A 207 13.91 1.66 8.61
N SER A 208 12.64 1.62 9.02
CA SER A 208 12.16 2.12 10.32
C SER A 208 12.91 1.47 11.48
N CYS A 209 13.15 0.19 11.40
CA CYS A 209 13.94 -0.57 12.36
C CYS A 209 15.39 -0.09 12.46
N LYS A 210 16.04 0.17 11.34
CA LYS A 210 17.42 0.70 11.34
C LYS A 210 17.49 2.07 12.03
N ASP A 211 16.52 2.94 11.75
CA ASP A 211 16.42 4.25 12.40
C ASP A 211 16.25 4.10 13.92
N SER A 212 15.39 3.20 14.37
CA SER A 212 15.14 2.94 15.78
C SER A 212 16.39 2.38 16.50
N ILE A 213 17.10 1.45 15.89
CA ILE A 213 18.36 0.90 16.44
C ILE A 213 19.43 1.99 16.53
N ASN A 214 19.59 2.83 15.50
CA ASN A 214 20.55 3.93 15.51
C ASN A 214 20.26 4.93 16.62
N GLN A 215 19.00 5.25 16.89
CA GLN A 215 18.59 6.11 18.00
C GLN A 215 18.89 5.50 19.37
N LEU A 216 18.66 4.20 19.54
CA LEU A 216 18.99 3.47 20.79
C LEU A 216 20.49 3.48 21.05
N THR A 217 21.32 3.23 20.03
CA THR A 217 22.78 3.25 20.17
C THR A 217 23.33 4.64 20.45
N ALA A 218 22.74 5.68 19.88
CA ALA A 218 23.12 7.06 20.16
C ALA A 218 22.76 7.48 21.59
N ALA A 219 21.63 7.01 22.12
CA ALA A 219 21.18 7.30 23.48
C ALA A 219 21.97 6.55 24.56
N SER A 220 22.52 5.37 24.24
CA SER A 220 23.32 4.56 25.16
C SER A 220 24.81 4.93 25.20
N GLY A 221 25.28 5.77 24.28
CA GLY A 221 26.68 6.23 24.17
C GLY A 221 26.95 7.57 24.85
N THR A 222 25.96 8.18 25.53
CA THR A 222 26.08 9.39 26.37
C THR A 222 26.01 9.02 27.85
#